data_83a6288e3fcf07cdccc01473318d6a61
#
_entry.id   83a6288e3fcf07cdccc01473318d6a61
#
_cell.length_a   1.000
_cell.length_b   1.000
_cell.length_c   1.000
_cell.angle_alpha   90.00
_cell.angle_beta   90.00
_cell.angle_gamma   90.00
#
_symmetry.space_group_name_H-M   'P 1'
#
loop_
_entity.id
_entity.type
_entity.pdbx_description
1 polymer ?
#
loop_
_entity_poly.entity_id
_entity_poly.type
_entity_poly.pdbx_seq_one_letter_code
_entity_poly.pdbx_strand_id
1 'polypeptide(L)'
;MEGYGPVSVAKVALESITRQIGWELGSYGITANCIQAGITPTRALTKITDKWEEWVDKTRKRNPMGRTTEPKDVANIISLMLEPEADFINCSIIYTDGGEHRSGTF
;
A
#
# COMPACT_ATOMS: atom_id res chain seq x y z
N MET A 1 8.45 -13.73 1.77
CA MET A 1 7.25 -14.33 2.35
C MET A 1 6.90 -15.59 1.58
N GLU A 2 7.11 -16.72 2.18
CA GLU A 2 6.87 -18.00 1.55
C GLU A 2 5.38 -18.17 1.22
N GLY A 3 5.07 -18.71 0.03
CA GLY A 3 3.69 -18.89 -0.42
C GLY A 3 2.99 -17.62 -0.93
N TYR A 4 3.65 -16.47 -0.89
CA TYR A 4 3.09 -15.18 -1.31
C TYR A 4 3.33 -14.86 -2.78
N GLY A 5 4.05 -15.73 -3.50
CA GLY A 5 4.47 -15.48 -4.89
C GLY A 5 3.35 -15.02 -5.83
N PRO A 6 2.22 -15.76 -5.94
CA PRO A 6 1.14 -15.36 -6.85
C PRO A 6 0.54 -13.99 -6.49
N VAL A 7 0.37 -13.69 -5.21
CA VAL A 7 -0.15 -12.40 -4.75
C VAL A 7 0.84 -11.28 -5.04
N SER A 8 2.13 -11.54 -4.81
CA SER A 8 3.20 -10.58 -5.09
C SER A 8 3.22 -10.20 -6.58
N VAL A 9 3.14 -11.18 -7.47
CA VAL A 9 3.08 -10.94 -8.92
C VAL A 9 1.86 -10.11 -9.29
N ALA A 10 0.69 -10.43 -8.73
CA ALA A 10 -0.54 -9.69 -8.97
C ALA A 10 -0.44 -8.24 -8.51
N LYS A 11 0.19 -7.99 -7.37
CA LYS A 11 0.39 -6.63 -6.85
C LYS A 11 1.32 -5.81 -7.73
N VAL A 12 2.41 -6.40 -8.23
CA VAL A 12 3.33 -5.71 -9.15
C VAL A 12 2.63 -5.41 -10.47
N ALA A 13 1.83 -6.33 -10.98
CA ALA A 13 1.02 -6.10 -12.18
C ALA A 13 0.05 -4.94 -11.99
N LEU A 14 -0.62 -4.86 -10.82
CA LEU A 14 -1.51 -3.76 -10.48
C LEU A 14 -0.78 -2.42 -10.52
N GLU A 15 0.41 -2.33 -9.94
CA GLU A 15 1.21 -1.11 -9.96
C GLU A 15 1.59 -0.69 -11.37
N SER A 16 2.01 -1.64 -12.19
CA SER A 16 2.38 -1.39 -13.60
C SER A 16 1.19 -0.89 -14.42
N ILE A 17 0.04 -1.55 -14.28
CA ILE A 17 -1.20 -1.15 -14.97
C ILE A 17 -1.63 0.25 -14.52
N THR A 18 -1.54 0.54 -13.23
CA THR A 18 -1.90 1.85 -12.69
C THR A 18 -1.07 2.96 -13.33
N ARG A 19 0.25 2.77 -13.43
CA ARG A 19 1.14 3.74 -14.07
C ARG A 19 0.81 3.92 -15.55
N GLN A 20 0.49 2.83 -16.25
CA GLN A 20 0.13 2.88 -17.66
C GLN A 20 -1.18 3.63 -17.88
N ILE A 21 -2.18 3.37 -17.06
CA ILE A 21 -3.47 4.09 -17.12
C ILE A 21 -3.27 5.58 -16.90
N GLY A 22 -2.51 5.96 -15.88
CA GLY A 22 -2.22 7.36 -15.61
C GLY A 22 -1.49 8.05 -16.75
N TRP A 23 -0.57 7.34 -17.39
CA TRP A 23 0.16 7.85 -18.54
C TRP A 23 -0.75 8.07 -19.75
N GLU A 24 -1.57 7.08 -20.08
CA GLU A 24 -2.43 7.13 -21.26
C GLU A 24 -3.62 8.08 -21.10
N LEU A 25 -4.19 8.18 -19.91
CA LEU A 25 -5.41 8.97 -19.67
C LEU A 25 -5.14 10.35 -19.07
N GLY A 26 -3.88 10.70 -18.83
CA GLY A 26 -3.52 12.00 -18.26
C GLY A 26 -3.98 13.16 -19.12
N SER A 27 -3.95 13.02 -20.46
CA SER A 27 -4.40 14.06 -21.39
C SER A 27 -5.91 14.34 -21.29
N TYR A 28 -6.67 13.42 -20.70
CA TYR A 28 -8.10 13.60 -20.44
C TYR A 28 -8.39 14.17 -19.06
N GLY A 29 -7.34 14.54 -18.30
CA GLY A 29 -7.51 15.01 -16.93
C GLY A 29 -7.76 13.89 -15.92
N ILE A 30 -7.43 12.66 -16.27
CA ILE A 30 -7.61 11.50 -15.40
C ILE A 30 -6.25 11.10 -14.82
N THR A 31 -6.20 10.94 -13.50
CA THR A 31 -5.01 10.44 -12.81
C THR A 31 -5.25 9.04 -12.27
N ALA A 32 -4.20 8.26 -12.18
CA ALA A 32 -4.24 6.93 -11.61
C ALA A 32 -3.03 6.74 -10.70
N ASN A 33 -3.28 6.34 -9.47
CA ASN A 33 -2.25 6.15 -8.45
C ASN A 33 -2.51 4.86 -7.69
N CYS A 34 -1.46 4.33 -7.09
CA CYS A 34 -1.55 3.13 -6.28
C CYS A 34 -1.20 3.48 -4.84
N ILE A 35 -2.00 3.04 -3.89
CA ILE A 35 -1.72 3.22 -2.47
C ILE A 35 -1.10 1.93 -1.95
N GLN A 36 0.07 2.03 -1.35
CA GLN A 36 0.74 0.89 -0.73
C GLN A 36 0.68 1.01 0.78
N ALA A 37 -0.14 0.16 1.37
CA ALA A 37 -0.26 0.03 2.82
C ALA A 37 0.84 -0.88 3.36
N GLY A 38 1.17 -0.72 4.63
CA GLY A 38 2.01 -1.67 5.34
C GLY A 38 1.21 -2.88 5.82
N ILE A 39 1.84 -3.71 6.64
CA ILE A 39 1.15 -4.84 7.26
C ILE A 39 0.00 -4.30 8.11
N THR A 40 -1.18 -4.80 7.79
CA THR A 40 -2.43 -4.37 8.41
C THR A 40 -3.10 -5.59 9.03
N PRO A 41 -3.36 -5.59 10.35
CA PRO A 41 -3.96 -6.73 11.02
C PRO A 41 -5.45 -6.84 10.66
N THR A 42 -5.71 -7.48 9.52
CA THR A 42 -7.05 -7.74 8.99
C THR A 42 -7.30 -9.24 8.92
N ARG A 43 -8.54 -9.63 8.65
CA ARG A 43 -8.88 -11.04 8.46
C ARG A 43 -8.09 -11.67 7.31
N ALA A 44 -7.77 -10.91 6.28
CA ALA A 44 -6.96 -11.39 5.16
C ALA A 44 -5.57 -11.82 5.62
N LEU A 45 -4.95 -11.06 6.51
CA LEU A 45 -3.63 -11.39 7.04
C LEU A 45 -3.65 -12.72 7.81
N THR A 46 -4.69 -12.98 8.59
CA THR A 46 -4.80 -14.23 9.35
C THR A 46 -4.89 -15.46 8.46
N LYS A 47 -5.31 -15.28 7.20
CA LYS A 47 -5.41 -16.37 6.21
C LYS A 47 -4.14 -16.56 5.41
N ILE A 48 -3.25 -15.56 5.36
CA ILE A 48 -1.98 -15.65 4.64
C ILE A 48 -0.97 -16.49 5.41
N THR A 49 -0.94 -16.39 6.72
CA THR A 49 0.01 -17.10 7.56
C THR A 49 -0.51 -17.32 8.97
N ASP A 50 -0.11 -18.45 9.58
CA ASP A 50 -0.39 -18.74 10.99
C ASP A 50 0.44 -17.85 11.93
N LYS A 51 1.49 -17.22 11.39
CA LYS A 51 2.42 -16.37 12.15
C LYS A 51 2.03 -14.89 12.11
N TRP A 52 0.79 -14.57 11.78
CA TRP A 52 0.36 -13.18 11.61
C TRP A 52 0.55 -12.33 12.87
N GLU A 53 0.37 -12.90 14.06
CA GLU A 53 0.60 -12.18 15.32
C GLU A 53 2.07 -11.80 15.49
N GLU A 54 2.98 -12.72 15.15
CA GLU A 54 4.41 -12.47 15.17
C GLU A 54 4.80 -11.38 14.19
N TRP A 55 4.23 -11.40 13.00
CA TRP A 55 4.50 -10.39 11.98
C TRP A 55 4.01 -9.01 12.39
N VAL A 56 2.82 -8.94 12.99
CA VAL A 56 2.28 -7.68 13.51
C VAL A 56 3.19 -7.12 14.60
N ASP A 57 3.66 -7.95 15.52
CA ASP A 57 4.54 -7.51 16.60
C ASP A 57 5.88 -7.02 16.07
N LYS A 58 6.50 -7.77 15.16
CA LYS A 58 7.77 -7.37 14.52
C LYS A 58 7.61 -6.07 13.75
N THR A 59 6.52 -5.92 13.00
CA THR A 59 6.25 -4.71 12.24
C THR A 59 6.12 -3.50 13.15
N ARG A 60 5.38 -3.64 14.24
CA ARG A 60 5.21 -2.56 15.21
C ARG A 60 6.55 -2.10 15.79
N LYS A 61 7.42 -3.05 16.11
CA LYS A 61 8.75 -2.75 16.67
C LYS A 61 9.68 -2.08 15.67
N ARG A 62 9.56 -2.43 14.39
CA ARG A 62 10.40 -1.88 13.32
C ARG A 62 9.88 -0.57 12.75
N ASN A 63 8.57 -0.36 12.80
CA ASN A 63 7.96 0.83 12.18
C ASN A 63 8.45 2.09 12.87
N PRO A 64 8.96 3.07 12.12
CA PRO A 64 9.43 4.33 12.71
C PRO A 64 8.38 5.05 13.54
N MET A 65 7.10 4.86 13.22
CA MET A 65 6.00 5.50 13.93
C MET A 65 5.38 4.60 15.01
N GLY A 66 5.95 3.42 15.24
CA GLY A 66 5.63 2.57 16.39
C GLY A 66 4.30 1.84 16.33
N ARG A 67 3.67 1.76 15.17
CA ARG A 67 2.42 1.02 14.99
C ARG A 67 2.31 0.40 13.61
N THR A 68 1.35 -0.50 13.43
CA THR A 68 1.03 -1.04 12.11
C THR A 68 0.06 -0.12 11.38
N THR A 69 -0.07 -0.33 10.06
CA THR A 69 -1.08 0.36 9.26
C THR A 69 -2.48 -0.10 9.70
N GLU A 70 -3.41 0.82 9.72
CA GLU A 70 -4.82 0.55 9.95
C GLU A 70 -5.62 0.84 8.68
N PRO A 71 -6.77 0.19 8.46
CA PRO A 71 -7.62 0.49 7.31
C PRO A 71 -7.96 1.98 7.18
N LYS A 72 -8.11 2.65 8.30
CA LYS A 72 -8.38 4.10 8.37
C LYS A 72 -7.26 4.92 7.71
N ASP A 73 -6.01 4.48 7.81
CA ASP A 73 -4.89 5.20 7.18
C ASP A 73 -5.05 5.24 5.66
N VAL A 74 -5.46 4.11 5.07
CA VAL A 74 -5.73 4.02 3.63
C VAL A 74 -6.95 4.85 3.26
N ALA A 75 -8.02 4.75 4.03
CA ALA A 75 -9.25 5.51 3.80
C ALA A 75 -8.98 7.02 3.82
N ASN A 76 -8.16 7.49 4.74
CA ASN A 76 -7.81 8.90 4.84
C ASN A 76 -7.06 9.39 3.59
N ILE A 77 -6.13 8.59 3.07
CA ILE A 77 -5.40 8.94 1.85
C ILE A 77 -6.33 8.95 0.64
N ILE A 78 -7.25 8.01 0.53
CA ILE A 78 -8.24 8.02 -0.55
C ILE A 78 -9.05 9.32 -0.51
N SER A 79 -9.48 9.73 0.68
CA SER A 79 -10.22 10.97 0.87
C SER A 79 -9.41 12.19 0.43
N LEU A 80 -8.13 12.27 0.81
CA LEU A 80 -7.24 13.36 0.40
C LEU A 80 -7.02 13.39 -1.12
N MET A 81 -6.91 12.22 -1.74
CA MET A 81 -6.68 12.12 -3.18
C MET A 81 -7.90 12.55 -4.02
N LEU A 82 -9.07 12.65 -3.41
CA LEU A 82 -10.28 13.17 -4.08
C LEU A 82 -10.35 14.70 -4.08
N GLU A 83 -9.49 15.38 -3.33
CA GLU A 83 -9.46 16.83 -3.27
C GLU A 83 -8.72 17.41 -4.47
N PRO A 84 -9.12 18.63 -4.94
CA PRO A 84 -8.47 19.28 -6.08
C PRO A 84 -6.97 19.48 -5.89
N GLU A 85 -6.51 19.64 -4.66
CA GLU A 85 -5.10 19.83 -4.32
C GLU A 85 -4.24 18.63 -4.72
N ALA A 86 -4.85 17.45 -4.91
CA ALA A 86 -4.17 16.23 -5.33
C ALA A 86 -4.18 16.02 -6.86
N ASP A 87 -4.77 16.92 -7.63
CA ASP A 87 -5.03 16.72 -9.07
C ASP A 87 -3.76 16.54 -9.93
N PHE A 88 -2.60 16.96 -9.44
CA PHE A 88 -1.34 16.81 -10.17
C PHE A 88 -0.53 15.59 -9.76
N ILE A 89 -1.05 14.75 -8.86
CA ILE A 89 -0.44 13.48 -8.47
C ILE A 89 -0.94 12.41 -9.44
N ASN A 90 -0.02 11.80 -10.19
CA ASN A 90 -0.35 10.83 -11.22
C ASN A 90 0.78 9.80 -11.38
N CYS A 91 0.44 8.59 -11.75
CA CYS A 91 1.39 7.50 -11.99
C CYS A 91 2.26 7.17 -10.77
N SER A 92 1.78 7.43 -9.58
CA SER A 92 2.57 7.34 -8.35
C SER A 92 2.18 6.17 -7.48
N ILE A 93 3.14 5.69 -6.70
CA ILE A 93 2.89 4.78 -5.60
C ILE A 93 2.97 5.61 -4.33
N ILE A 94 1.88 5.64 -3.57
CA ILE A 94 1.75 6.43 -2.36
C ILE A 94 1.86 5.49 -1.16
N TYR A 95 2.96 5.58 -0.43
CA TYR A 95 3.18 4.75 0.75
C TYR A 95 2.41 5.32 1.94
N THR A 96 1.51 4.51 2.52
CA THR A 96 0.76 4.85 3.73
C THR A 96 1.04 3.82 4.80
N ASP A 97 2.28 3.74 5.20
CA ASP A 97 2.79 2.66 6.06
C ASP A 97 3.67 3.15 7.21
N GLY A 98 3.68 4.46 7.47
CA GLY A 98 4.50 5.03 8.53
C GLY A 98 6.00 4.86 8.34
N GLY A 99 6.44 4.55 7.13
CA GLY A 99 7.85 4.30 6.81
C GLY A 99 8.24 2.83 6.87
N GLU A 100 7.30 1.91 7.05
CA GLU A 100 7.57 0.47 7.14
C GLU A 100 8.41 -0.04 5.97
N HIS A 101 8.15 0.44 4.74
CA HIS A 101 8.87 0.01 3.54
C HIS A 101 10.38 0.29 3.60
N ARG A 102 10.83 1.10 4.53
CA ARG A 102 12.25 1.40 4.77
C ARG A 102 12.83 0.61 5.93
N SER A 103 12.02 -0.12 6.66
CA SER A 103 12.43 -0.79 7.90
C SER A 103 13.08 -2.17 7.70
N GLY A 104 13.26 -2.59 6.46
CA GLY A 104 13.80 -3.90 6.13
C GLY A 104 12.74 -4.97 5.94
N THR A 105 13.18 -6.21 5.72
CA THR A 105 12.29 -7.35 5.50
C THR A 105 12.30 -8.31 6.70
N PHE A 106 11.27 -9.12 6.77
CA PHE A 106 11.19 -10.19 7.76
C PHE A 106 12.09 -11.36 7.39
#